data_d4d655019d8f471e139da7b20fc6ff7f
#
_entry.id   d4d655019d8f471e139da7b20fc6ff7f
#
_cell.length_a   1.000
_cell.length_b   1.000
_cell.length_c   1.000
_cell.angle_alpha   90.00
_cell.angle_beta   90.00
_cell.angle_gamma   90.00
#
_symmetry.space_group_name_H-M   'P 1'
#
loop_
_entity.id
_entity.type
_entity.pdbx_description
1 polymer ?
#
loop_
_entity_poly.entity_id
_entity_poly.type
_entity_poly.pdbx_seq_one_letter_code
_entity_poly.pdbx_strand_id
1 'polypeptide(L)'
;MINEKDQFDLLRKVEKKSDTSQRKLATELGFSLGKLNYCLRELNKKGLIKINNFKKKTDKINYLKYIITPKGISLRTKLTISFMKRTMKEYDLLKEELKKLNKN
;
A
#
# COMPACT_ATOMS: atom_id res chain seq x y z
N MET A 1 -9.09 -2.21 12.26
CA MET A 1 -9.03 -3.09 11.08
C MET A 1 -8.50 -2.31 9.89
N ILE A 2 -7.53 -2.86 9.17
CA ILE A 2 -6.95 -2.20 7.99
C ILE A 2 -7.89 -2.40 6.79
N ASN A 3 -8.22 -1.32 6.08
CA ASN A 3 -9.07 -1.42 4.89
C ASN A 3 -8.27 -1.84 3.65
N GLU A 4 -8.97 -2.23 2.59
CA GLU A 4 -8.34 -2.73 1.35
C GLU A 4 -7.43 -1.70 0.70
N LYS A 5 -7.85 -0.43 0.69
CA LYS A 5 -7.05 0.64 0.08
C LYS A 5 -5.72 0.82 0.81
N ASP A 6 -5.75 0.84 2.14
CA ASP A 6 -4.55 0.99 2.95
C ASP A 6 -3.61 -0.20 2.78
N GLN A 7 -4.16 -1.43 2.73
CA GLN A 7 -3.37 -2.64 2.44
C GLN A 7 -2.69 -2.52 1.09
N PHE A 8 -3.43 -2.12 0.08
CA PHE A 8 -2.94 -1.99 -1.29
C PHE A 8 -1.82 -0.95 -1.37
N ASP A 9 -2.05 0.24 -0.82
CA ASP A 9 -1.08 1.32 -0.85
C ASP A 9 0.21 0.92 -0.13
N LEU A 10 0.09 0.27 1.03
CA LEU A 10 1.24 -0.16 1.81
C LEU A 10 2.02 -1.28 1.10
N LEU A 11 1.33 -2.27 0.53
CA LEU A 11 1.99 -3.36 -0.21
C LEU A 11 2.74 -2.82 -1.44
N ARG A 12 2.17 -1.86 -2.13
CA ARG A 12 2.85 -1.21 -3.28
C ARG A 12 4.11 -0.48 -2.85
N LYS A 13 4.06 0.24 -1.73
CA LYS A 13 5.23 0.98 -1.22
C LYS A 13 6.33 0.04 -0.76
N VAL A 14 5.99 -1.02 -0.05
CA VAL A 14 6.95 -2.02 0.43
C VAL A 14 7.63 -2.72 -0.74
N GLU A 15 6.89 -3.04 -1.80
CA GLU A 15 7.45 -3.67 -3.00
C GLU A 15 8.48 -2.77 -3.70
N LYS A 16 8.20 -1.46 -3.76
CA LYS A 16 9.08 -0.51 -4.43
C LYS A 16 10.29 -0.09 -3.59
N LYS A 17 10.11 0.03 -2.28
CA LYS A 17 11.14 0.50 -1.35
C LYS A 17 11.21 -0.43 -0.15
N SER A 18 12.13 -1.39 -0.20
CA SER A 18 12.32 -2.33 0.89
C SER A 18 13.05 -1.72 2.09
N ASP A 19 13.95 -0.75 1.84
CA ASP A 19 14.73 -0.09 2.88
C ASP A 19 14.24 1.34 3.07
N THR A 20 13.53 1.59 4.18
CA THR A 20 13.03 2.92 4.47
C THR A 20 12.77 3.05 5.97
N SER A 21 12.75 4.29 6.47
CA SER A 21 12.33 4.54 7.83
C SER A 21 10.81 4.51 7.91
N GLN A 22 10.29 4.15 9.08
CA GLN A 22 8.83 4.17 9.31
C GLN A 22 8.26 5.57 9.13
N ARG A 23 8.98 6.58 9.61
CA ARG A 23 8.55 7.97 9.51
C ARG A 23 8.40 8.42 8.06
N LYS A 24 9.37 8.09 7.22
CA LYS A 24 9.33 8.41 5.80
C LYS A 24 8.19 7.69 5.10
N LEU A 25 8.02 6.40 5.40
CA LEU A 25 6.95 5.59 4.82
C LEU A 25 5.57 6.15 5.21
N ALA A 26 5.39 6.50 6.48
CA ALA A 26 4.15 7.10 6.96
C ALA A 26 3.84 8.41 6.22
N THR A 27 4.85 9.27 6.07
CA THR A 27 4.71 10.54 5.35
C THR A 27 4.28 10.31 3.90
N GLU A 28 4.93 9.39 3.20
CA GLU A 28 4.60 9.09 1.80
C GLU A 28 3.19 8.54 1.63
N LEU A 29 2.70 7.79 2.62
CA LEU A 29 1.35 7.21 2.59
C LEU A 29 0.27 8.15 3.15
N GLY A 30 0.67 9.25 3.79
CA GLY A 30 -0.27 10.12 4.48
C GLY A 30 -0.85 9.49 5.75
N PHE A 31 -0.10 8.57 6.38
CA PHE A 31 -0.50 7.89 7.61
C PHE A 31 0.16 8.55 8.83
N SER A 32 -0.53 8.47 9.96
CA SER A 32 0.16 8.71 11.23
C SER A 32 1.13 7.57 11.50
N LEU A 33 2.12 7.80 12.33
CA LEU A 33 3.09 6.77 12.70
C LEU A 33 2.41 5.58 13.39
N GLY A 34 1.42 5.86 14.25
CA GLY A 34 0.64 4.81 14.92
C GLY A 34 -0.17 3.97 13.94
N LYS A 35 -0.81 4.61 12.96
CA LYS A 35 -1.54 3.90 11.92
C LYS A 35 -0.61 3.01 11.10
N LEU A 36 0.55 3.54 10.72
CA LEU A 36 1.54 2.75 9.97
C LEU A 36 1.97 1.52 10.75
N ASN A 37 2.33 1.69 12.02
CA ASN A 37 2.73 0.59 12.88
C ASN A 37 1.67 -0.49 12.97
N TYR A 38 0.42 -0.09 13.16
CA TYR A 38 -0.71 -1.01 13.23
C TYR A 38 -0.83 -1.79 11.91
N CYS A 39 -0.81 -1.10 10.78
CA CYS A 39 -0.94 -1.73 9.47
C CYS A 39 0.20 -2.69 9.18
N LEU A 40 1.44 -2.31 9.49
CA LEU A 40 2.61 -3.18 9.29
C LEU A 40 2.51 -4.45 10.11
N ARG A 41 2.09 -4.35 11.37
CA ARG A 41 1.91 -5.53 12.24
C ARG A 41 0.85 -6.47 11.70
N GLU A 42 -0.28 -5.91 11.24
CA GLU A 42 -1.36 -6.71 10.68
C GLU A 42 -0.93 -7.44 9.41
N LEU A 43 -0.23 -6.77 8.51
CA LEU A 43 0.27 -7.40 7.30
C LEU A 43 1.31 -8.48 7.61
N ASN A 44 2.17 -8.24 8.59
CA ASN A 44 3.16 -9.22 9.04
C ASN A 44 2.48 -10.45 9.65
N LYS A 45 1.47 -10.25 10.50
CA LYS A 45 0.67 -11.34 11.09
C LYS A 45 0.01 -12.21 10.03
N LYS A 46 -0.51 -11.59 8.98
CA LYS A 46 -1.18 -12.27 7.88
C LYS A 46 -0.21 -12.96 6.92
N GLY A 47 1.10 -12.79 7.14
CA GLY A 47 2.12 -13.38 6.28
C GLY A 47 2.26 -12.70 4.93
N LEU A 48 1.81 -11.45 4.81
CA LEU A 48 1.87 -10.69 3.56
C LEU A 48 3.17 -9.94 3.39
N ILE A 49 3.81 -9.57 4.51
CA ILE A 49 5.15 -8.98 4.54
C ILE A 49 5.97 -9.63 5.64
N LYS A 50 7.30 -9.49 5.53
CA LYS A 50 8.24 -9.79 6.61
C LYS A 50 8.94 -8.51 7.00
N ILE A 51 9.15 -8.32 8.30
CA ILE A 51 9.83 -7.14 8.84
C ILE A 51 11.12 -7.61 9.49
N ASN A 52 12.26 -7.15 8.99
CA ASN A 52 13.57 -7.45 9.56
C ASN A 52 14.17 -6.17 10.10
N ASN A 53 14.67 -6.25 11.35
CA ASN A 53 15.45 -5.15 11.93
C ASN A 53 16.83 -5.15 11.31
N PHE A 54 17.24 -3.99 10.82
CA PHE A 54 18.53 -3.81 10.18
C PHE A 54 19.29 -2.69 10.87
N LYS A 55 20.49 -3.01 11.37
CA LYS A 55 21.39 -2.02 11.97
C LYS A 55 22.55 -1.73 11.02
N LYS A 56 22.67 -0.50 10.54
CA LYS A 56 23.87 -0.06 9.86
C LYS A 56 24.96 0.19 10.89
N LYS A 57 26.16 -0.31 10.65
CA LYS A 57 27.29 -0.17 11.58
C LYS A 57 27.71 1.27 11.85
N THR A 58 27.38 2.20 10.97
CA THR A 58 27.80 3.60 11.03
C THR A 58 26.71 4.56 11.53
N ASP A 59 25.45 4.14 11.55
CA ASP A 59 24.34 4.98 11.98
C ASP A 59 23.66 4.42 13.21
N LYS A 60 23.42 5.26 14.20
CA LYS A 60 22.67 4.90 15.40
C LYS A 60 21.19 4.67 15.15
N ILE A 61 20.76 4.79 13.89
CA ILE A 61 19.35 4.66 13.50
C ILE A 61 19.08 3.22 13.06
N ASN A 62 18.09 2.60 13.68
CA ASN A 62 17.61 1.28 13.29
C ASN A 62 16.75 1.42 12.03
N TYR A 63 17.18 0.81 10.95
CA TYR A 63 16.39 0.70 9.75
C TYR A 63 15.60 -0.58 9.78
N LEU A 64 14.35 -0.51 9.35
CA LEU A 64 13.53 -1.70 9.15
C LEU A 64 13.54 -2.04 7.67
N LYS A 65 13.79 -3.31 7.39
CA LYS A 65 13.69 -3.84 6.04
C LYS A 65 12.35 -4.54 5.91
N TYR A 66 11.55 -4.10 4.95
CA TYR A 66 10.25 -4.69 4.66
C TYR A 66 10.37 -5.53 3.40
N ILE A 67 9.90 -6.76 3.48
CA ILE A 67 9.95 -7.70 2.35
C ILE A 67 8.54 -8.18 2.09
N ILE A 68 8.05 -7.96 0.88
CA ILE A 68 6.77 -8.52 0.47
C ILE A 68 6.93 -10.02 0.22
N THR A 69 6.02 -10.81 0.77
CA THR A 69 6.03 -12.27 0.58
C THR A 69 5.31 -12.64 -0.73
N PRO A 70 5.48 -13.89 -1.23
CA PRO A 70 4.68 -14.34 -2.38
C PRO A 70 3.18 -14.20 -2.16
N LYS A 71 2.70 -14.45 -0.94
CA LYS A 71 1.31 -14.24 -0.56
C LYS A 71 0.92 -12.76 -0.66
N GLY A 72 1.83 -11.86 -0.25
CA GLY A 72 1.63 -10.42 -0.37
C GLY A 72 1.56 -9.96 -1.81
N ILE A 73 2.43 -10.49 -2.68
CA ILE A 73 2.41 -10.20 -4.12
C ILE A 73 1.09 -10.64 -4.73
N SER A 74 0.62 -11.84 -4.37
CA SER A 74 -0.65 -12.37 -4.86
C SER A 74 -1.82 -11.46 -4.47
N LEU A 75 -1.88 -11.04 -3.21
CA LEU A 75 -2.93 -10.14 -2.75
C LEU A 75 -2.83 -8.77 -3.44
N ARG A 76 -1.63 -8.22 -3.55
CA ARG A 76 -1.41 -6.93 -4.22
C ARG A 76 -1.90 -6.99 -5.66
N THR A 77 -1.63 -8.09 -6.36
CA THR A 77 -2.10 -8.29 -7.75
C THR A 77 -3.62 -8.33 -7.82
N LYS A 78 -4.27 -9.08 -6.94
CA LYS A 78 -5.73 -9.15 -6.88
C LYS A 78 -6.35 -7.78 -6.60
N LEU A 79 -5.77 -7.03 -5.68
CA LEU A 79 -6.25 -5.69 -5.35
C LEU A 79 -6.04 -4.72 -6.52
N THR A 80 -4.93 -4.84 -7.23
CA THR A 80 -4.67 -4.04 -8.44
C THR A 80 -5.79 -4.25 -9.46
N ILE A 81 -6.12 -5.50 -9.75
CA ILE A 81 -7.18 -5.84 -10.70
C ILE A 81 -8.53 -5.29 -10.23
N SER A 82 -8.84 -5.47 -8.95
CA SER A 82 -10.10 -5.00 -8.37
C SER A 82 -10.23 -3.48 -8.48
N PHE A 83 -9.19 -2.73 -8.12
CA PHE A 83 -9.21 -1.27 -8.21
C PHE A 83 -9.26 -0.78 -9.66
N MET A 84 -8.56 -1.45 -10.57
CA MET A 84 -8.64 -1.14 -11.99
C MET A 84 -10.06 -1.29 -12.52
N LYS A 85 -10.74 -2.38 -12.20
CA LYS A 85 -12.12 -2.62 -12.63
C LYS A 85 -13.07 -1.54 -12.10
N ARG A 86 -12.91 -1.14 -10.84
CA ARG A 86 -13.71 -0.07 -10.24
C ARG A 86 -13.47 1.27 -10.93
N THR A 87 -12.22 1.57 -11.22
CA THR A 87 -11.84 2.80 -11.91
C THR A 87 -12.38 2.84 -13.33
N MET A 88 -12.30 1.74 -14.05
CA MET A 88 -12.85 1.63 -15.41
C MET A 88 -14.37 1.81 -15.41
N LYS A 89 -15.05 1.20 -14.45
CA LYS A 89 -16.51 1.35 -14.31
C LYS A 89 -16.89 2.81 -14.02
N GLU A 90 -16.17 3.46 -13.13
CA GLU A 90 -16.39 4.87 -12.82
C GLU A 90 -16.13 5.76 -14.03
N TYR A 91 -15.07 5.48 -14.77
CA TYR A 91 -14.77 6.19 -16.01
C TYR A 91 -15.92 6.08 -17.02
N ASP A 92 -16.45 4.87 -17.21
CA ASP A 92 -17.56 4.64 -18.13
C ASP A 92 -18.82 5.38 -17.71
N LEU A 93 -19.13 5.40 -16.40
CA LEU A 93 -20.27 6.14 -15.88
C LEU A 93 -20.12 7.65 -16.11
N LEU A 94 -18.95 8.19 -15.85
CA LEU A 94 -18.67 9.62 -16.06
C LEU A 94 -18.77 9.98 -17.53
N LYS A 95 -18.29 9.11 -18.40
CA LYS A 95 -18.37 9.29 -19.85
C LYS A 95 -19.82 9.36 -20.33
N GLU A 96 -20.70 8.49 -19.81
CA GLU A 96 -22.12 8.51 -20.11
C GLU A 96 -22.79 9.79 -19.61
N GLU A 97 -22.45 10.23 -18.41
CA GLU A 97 -22.97 11.48 -17.85
C GLU A 97 -22.55 12.68 -18.73
N LEU A 98 -21.31 12.69 -19.17
CA LEU A 98 -20.80 13.76 -20.04
C LEU A 98 -21.56 13.81 -21.37
N LYS A 99 -21.86 12.65 -21.97
CA LYS A 99 -22.64 12.56 -23.19
C LYS A 99 -24.03 13.16 -23.01
N LYS A 100 -24.68 12.88 -21.88
CA LYS A 100 -26.01 13.44 -21.56
C LYS A 100 -25.96 14.97 -21.43
N LEU A 101 -24.91 15.50 -20.84
CA LEU A 101 -24.73 16.95 -20.69
C LEU A 101 -24.52 17.64 -22.02
N ASN A 102 -23.86 16.99 -22.98
CA ASN A 102 -23.55 17.56 -24.29
C ASN A 102 -24.70 17.47 -25.31
N LYS A 103 -25.78 16.77 -24.98
CA LYS A 103 -26.94 16.59 -25.86
C LYS A 103 -27.98 17.71 -25.77
N ASN A 104 -27.75 18.71 -24.96
CA ASN A 104 -28.68 19.84 -24.82
C ASN A 104 -28.23 21.04 -25.63
#